data_fcb6388b957e4c2d91a499b2d0913e73
#
_entry.id   fcb6388b957e4c2d91a499b2d0913e73
#
_cell.length_a   1.000
_cell.length_b   1.000
_cell.length_c   1.000
_cell.angle_alpha   90.00
_cell.angle_beta   90.00
_cell.angle_gamma   90.00
#
_symmetry.space_group_name_H-M   'P 1'
#
loop_
_entity.id
_entity.type
_entity.pdbx_description
1 polymer ?
#
loop_
_entity_poly.entity_id
_entity_poly.type
_entity_poly.pdbx_seq_one_letter_code
_entity_poly.pdbx_strand_id
1 'polypeptide(L)'
;MRFRSPALMAGALLAVSLLTAACGSTATTTSSGDLSSASKQYLDIAYKGATGTPPTDPVTAPKGVSLWVMSCGEQVTGCSTPAAGVVEAGKALGWSTHLCDGQLNPTGFANCIRQAASAKAKVLIPIGIDCSSAKQAFVEAKAAGVTIVGGGGTNCNGADGKPIWATERIQLENQTLQQFMELTGKLQADYLIGKANGKAKVLVINFTDQVWGPWITAGFKTELAKCKDCSTVGTLDLSNNDFISNVAVQKFSSALLKASTANGIIVPVDGWLTGGLAQAVVQSGRSNSITVIGRFGDKGNNDLIRNNQGEDATVGYPAAWGAWGSVDEAARVLAGHQPVPEGDGAAVIDKDHNLPAAGQDYEGGLDYKAAYQKTWGV
;
A
#
# COMPACT_ATOMS: atom_id res chain seq x y z
N MET A 1 47.86 -62.68 10.48
CA MET A 1 48.85 -63.48 9.70
C MET A 1 49.09 -62.72 8.41
N ARG A 2 50.24 -62.10 8.31
CA ARG A 2 51.39 -62.48 7.46
C ARG A 2 51.07 -62.33 5.94
N PHE A 3 51.61 -61.28 5.29
CA PHE A 3 52.84 -61.13 4.50
C PHE A 3 52.48 -61.12 3.01
N ARG A 4 52.96 -60.38 2.03
CA ARG A 4 54.22 -59.63 1.79
C ARG A 4 54.05 -58.91 0.43
N SER A 5 54.59 -57.71 0.29
CA SER A 5 55.05 -57.11 -1.00
C SER A 5 56.28 -57.88 -1.56
N PRO A 6 56.98 -57.52 -2.60
CA PRO A 6 56.86 -56.47 -3.63
C PRO A 6 57.27 -56.98 -5.07
N ALA A 7 57.26 -56.13 -6.10
CA ALA A 7 58.35 -56.01 -7.06
C ALA A 7 58.14 -54.89 -8.08
N LEU A 8 59.16 -54.08 -8.18
CA LEU A 8 59.42 -53.09 -9.24
C LEU A 8 59.68 -53.77 -10.59
N MET A 9 59.31 -53.10 -11.69
CA MET A 9 60.22 -52.98 -12.86
C MET A 9 59.86 -51.78 -13.72
N ALA A 10 60.92 -51.06 -14.09
CA ALA A 10 60.96 -49.86 -14.87
C ALA A 10 60.83 -50.17 -16.40
N GLY A 11 60.43 -49.23 -17.20
CA GLY A 11 60.65 -49.26 -18.62
C GLY A 11 59.87 -48.32 -19.49
N ALA A 12 60.62 -47.34 -19.99
CA ALA A 12 60.55 -46.71 -21.30
C ALA A 12 59.48 -45.63 -21.59
N LEU A 13 59.98 -44.42 -21.80
CA LEU A 13 59.39 -43.26 -22.45
C LEU A 13 58.92 -43.55 -23.88
N LEU A 14 57.71 -43.11 -24.22
CA LEU A 14 57.35 -42.72 -25.55
C LEU A 14 56.44 -41.50 -25.47
N ALA A 15 56.92 -40.34 -25.93
CA ALA A 15 56.20 -39.13 -26.08
C ALA A 15 55.19 -39.22 -27.22
N VAL A 16 53.92 -39.16 -26.97
CA VAL A 16 52.89 -38.96 -27.98
C VAL A 16 52.16 -37.63 -27.61
N SER A 17 52.40 -36.63 -28.46
CA SER A 17 51.72 -35.32 -28.39
C SER A 17 50.28 -35.51 -28.85
N LEU A 18 49.33 -35.54 -27.92
CA LEU A 18 47.90 -35.44 -28.20
C LEU A 18 47.45 -33.99 -28.00
N LEU A 19 47.15 -33.33 -29.13
CA LEU A 19 46.38 -32.08 -29.12
C LEU A 19 45.00 -32.35 -28.56
N THR A 20 44.76 -31.98 -27.30
CA THR A 20 43.42 -31.92 -26.74
C THR A 20 42.82 -30.55 -27.16
N ALA A 21 41.91 -30.60 -28.13
CA ALA A 21 40.99 -29.51 -28.37
C ALA A 21 40.10 -29.34 -27.09
N ALA A 22 40.42 -28.37 -26.28
CA ALA A 22 39.57 -27.94 -25.17
C ALA A 22 38.31 -27.29 -25.76
N CYS A 23 37.23 -28.04 -25.87
CA CYS A 23 35.90 -27.45 -25.92
C CYS A 23 35.67 -26.69 -24.60
N GLY A 24 36.03 -25.43 -24.60
CA GLY A 24 35.62 -24.52 -23.57
C GLY A 24 34.09 -24.38 -23.59
N SER A 25 33.41 -25.10 -22.70
CA SER A 25 32.06 -24.74 -22.33
C SER A 25 32.14 -23.36 -21.62
N THR A 26 31.95 -22.31 -22.40
CA THR A 26 31.62 -21.00 -21.84
C THR A 26 30.32 -21.21 -21.09
N ALA A 27 30.39 -21.36 -19.76
CA ALA A 27 29.28 -21.11 -18.88
C ALA A 27 28.87 -19.68 -19.21
N THR A 28 27.76 -19.53 -19.94
CA THR A 28 27.08 -18.27 -20.10
C THR A 28 26.59 -17.90 -18.71
N THR A 29 27.40 -17.15 -17.97
CA THR A 29 26.89 -16.31 -16.90
C THR A 29 25.90 -15.42 -17.61
N THR A 30 24.62 -15.68 -17.44
CA THR A 30 23.54 -14.72 -17.67
C THR A 30 23.86 -13.54 -16.78
N SER A 31 24.61 -12.58 -17.28
CA SER A 31 24.67 -11.24 -16.71
C SER A 31 23.20 -10.79 -16.69
N SER A 32 22.68 -10.46 -15.53
CA SER A 32 21.50 -9.63 -15.43
C SER A 32 21.76 -8.42 -16.32
N GLY A 33 21.13 -8.41 -17.53
CA GLY A 33 21.38 -7.40 -18.53
C GLY A 33 21.12 -6.03 -17.90
N ASP A 34 22.04 -5.09 -18.07
CA ASP A 34 21.87 -3.74 -17.58
C ASP A 34 20.51 -3.19 -18.00
N LEU A 35 19.77 -2.62 -17.03
CA LEU A 35 18.51 -1.96 -17.31
C LEU A 35 18.72 -0.83 -18.32
N SER A 36 17.81 -0.69 -19.28
CA SER A 36 17.82 0.43 -20.22
C SER A 36 17.69 1.77 -19.45
N SER A 37 18.15 2.86 -20.05
CA SER A 37 18.01 4.19 -19.48
C SER A 37 16.54 4.56 -19.22
N ALA A 38 15.63 4.15 -20.11
CA ALA A 38 14.20 4.32 -19.93
C ALA A 38 13.67 3.55 -18.71
N SER A 39 14.11 2.30 -18.52
CA SER A 39 13.71 1.49 -17.36
C SER A 39 14.23 2.05 -16.04
N LYS A 40 15.46 2.58 -16.01
CA LYS A 40 15.99 3.29 -14.84
C LYS A 40 15.16 4.52 -14.52
N GLN A 41 14.75 5.30 -15.54
CA GLN A 41 13.88 6.47 -15.33
C GLN A 41 12.52 6.10 -14.71
N TYR A 42 11.89 5.01 -15.14
CA TYR A 42 10.66 4.52 -14.51
C TYR A 42 10.87 4.15 -13.04
N LEU A 43 11.97 3.48 -12.70
CA LEU A 43 12.30 3.16 -11.32
C LEU A 43 12.58 4.41 -10.49
N ASP A 44 13.32 5.39 -11.02
CA ASP A 44 13.59 6.67 -10.35
C ASP A 44 12.28 7.41 -10.02
N ILE A 45 11.33 7.44 -10.95
CA ILE A 45 9.99 8.01 -10.73
C ILE A 45 9.28 7.25 -9.61
N ALA A 46 9.28 5.92 -9.66
CA ALA A 46 8.62 5.07 -8.68
C ALA A 46 9.19 5.26 -7.26
N TYR A 47 10.51 5.26 -7.09
CA TYR A 47 11.17 5.43 -5.80
C TYR A 47 11.09 6.84 -5.24
N LYS A 48 11.13 7.85 -6.11
CA LYS A 48 10.91 9.25 -5.71
C LYS A 48 9.47 9.47 -5.27
N GLY A 49 8.53 8.86 -5.97
CA GLY A 49 7.10 9.03 -5.73
C GLY A 49 6.65 10.49 -5.81
N ALA A 50 5.63 10.81 -5.04
CA ALA A 50 5.15 12.17 -4.83
C ALA A 50 4.86 12.37 -3.35
N THR A 51 5.52 13.31 -2.72
CA THR A 51 5.37 13.69 -1.31
C THR A 51 5.37 15.19 -1.18
N GLY A 52 4.59 15.70 -0.23
CA GLY A 52 4.59 17.10 0.18
C GLY A 52 5.24 17.28 1.55
N THR A 53 4.81 18.30 2.25
CA THR A 53 5.18 18.58 3.64
C THR A 53 3.92 18.84 4.45
N PRO A 54 3.91 18.56 5.77
CA PRO A 54 2.82 18.98 6.64
C PRO A 54 2.56 20.48 6.52
N PRO A 55 1.32 20.94 6.71
CA PRO A 55 0.98 22.35 6.65
C PRO A 55 1.73 23.14 7.74
N THR A 56 2.11 24.38 7.42
CA THR A 56 2.85 25.26 8.33
C THR A 56 2.02 26.40 8.89
N ASP A 57 0.83 26.66 8.30
CA ASP A 57 -0.08 27.72 8.75
C ASP A 57 -0.67 27.36 10.11
N PRO A 58 -0.43 28.18 11.16
CA PRO A 58 -0.90 27.87 12.49
C PRO A 58 -2.43 27.75 12.58
N VAL A 59 -2.90 26.80 13.40
CA VAL A 59 -4.30 26.65 13.75
C VAL A 59 -4.47 26.54 15.26
N THR A 60 -5.40 27.32 15.83
CA THR A 60 -5.77 27.19 17.22
C THR A 60 -6.89 26.15 17.35
N ALA A 61 -6.52 24.94 17.70
CA ALA A 61 -7.49 23.86 17.85
C ALA A 61 -8.43 24.14 19.04
N PRO A 62 -9.75 23.95 18.89
CA PRO A 62 -10.69 24.08 20.00
C PRO A 62 -10.40 23.09 21.14
N LYS A 63 -10.58 23.51 22.38
CA LYS A 63 -10.44 22.66 23.58
C LYS A 63 -11.70 21.87 23.86
N GLY A 64 -11.58 20.75 24.59
CA GLY A 64 -12.73 19.97 25.07
C GLY A 64 -13.45 19.21 23.96
N VAL A 65 -12.79 18.92 22.86
CA VAL A 65 -13.35 18.16 21.73
C VAL A 65 -13.44 16.68 22.07
N SER A 66 -14.61 16.07 21.84
CA SER A 66 -14.81 14.62 21.81
C SER A 66 -14.61 14.13 20.38
N LEU A 67 -13.51 13.44 20.14
CA LEU A 67 -13.13 12.85 18.86
C LEU A 67 -13.45 11.35 18.86
N TRP A 68 -14.27 10.93 17.91
CA TRP A 68 -14.53 9.52 17.63
C TRP A 68 -13.80 9.08 16.37
N VAL A 69 -13.18 7.92 16.46
CA VAL A 69 -12.51 7.25 15.35
C VAL A 69 -13.28 5.99 15.05
N MET A 70 -13.75 5.83 13.83
CA MET A 70 -14.30 4.57 13.34
C MET A 70 -13.23 3.89 12.49
N SER A 71 -12.59 2.86 13.04
CA SER A 71 -11.71 1.98 12.28
C SER A 71 -12.53 1.12 11.32
N CYS A 72 -12.06 0.91 10.11
CA CYS A 72 -12.70 -0.04 9.20
C CYS A 72 -12.69 -1.48 9.76
N GLY A 73 -11.66 -1.85 10.53
CA GLY A 73 -11.55 -3.15 11.19
C GLY A 73 -10.21 -3.30 11.89
N GLU A 74 -10.21 -3.40 13.21
CA GLU A 74 -9.01 -3.42 14.05
C GLU A 74 -8.11 -4.64 13.79
N GLN A 75 -8.64 -5.71 13.20
CA GLN A 75 -7.91 -6.91 12.83
C GLN A 75 -7.04 -6.74 11.57
N VAL A 76 -7.14 -5.60 10.87
CA VAL A 76 -6.39 -5.31 9.63
C VAL A 76 -5.50 -4.10 9.83
N THR A 77 -4.19 -4.25 9.58
CA THR A 77 -3.19 -3.19 9.78
C THR A 77 -3.52 -1.90 9.03
N GLY A 78 -3.99 -2.00 7.78
CA GLY A 78 -4.43 -0.84 6.99
C GLY A 78 -5.62 -0.06 7.58
N CYS A 79 -6.33 -0.61 8.59
CA CYS A 79 -7.37 0.07 9.35
C CYS A 79 -6.87 0.50 10.73
N SER A 80 -6.17 -0.39 11.46
CA SER A 80 -5.77 -0.15 12.85
C SER A 80 -4.62 0.86 12.97
N THR A 81 -3.63 0.85 12.07
CA THR A 81 -2.52 1.83 12.07
C THR A 81 -3.04 3.27 11.94
N PRO A 82 -3.82 3.65 10.92
CA PRO A 82 -4.34 5.01 10.83
C PRO A 82 -5.34 5.33 11.96
N ALA A 83 -6.14 4.39 12.46
CA ALA A 83 -7.02 4.62 13.59
C ALA A 83 -6.24 4.97 14.86
N ALA A 84 -5.15 4.25 15.15
CA ALA A 84 -4.23 4.56 16.24
C ALA A 84 -3.58 5.94 16.06
N GLY A 85 -3.20 6.30 14.82
CA GLY A 85 -2.65 7.62 14.49
C GLY A 85 -3.62 8.77 14.78
N VAL A 86 -4.92 8.61 14.48
CA VAL A 86 -5.96 9.60 14.84
C VAL A 86 -6.10 9.73 16.35
N VAL A 87 -6.08 8.61 17.08
CA VAL A 87 -6.14 8.62 18.56
C VAL A 87 -4.92 9.35 19.15
N GLU A 88 -3.72 9.07 18.60
CA GLU A 88 -2.47 9.72 19.02
C GLU A 88 -2.51 11.23 18.77
N ALA A 89 -2.87 11.66 17.57
CA ALA A 89 -2.97 13.06 17.17
C ALA A 89 -4.02 13.83 18.02
N GLY A 90 -5.19 13.22 18.24
CA GLY A 90 -6.22 13.80 19.09
C GLY A 90 -5.75 14.00 20.53
N LYS A 91 -5.02 13.03 21.10
CA LYS A 91 -4.41 13.16 22.43
C LYS A 91 -3.34 14.26 22.48
N ALA A 92 -2.55 14.44 21.42
CA ALA A 92 -1.58 15.53 21.34
C ALA A 92 -2.25 16.91 21.40
N LEU A 93 -3.47 17.06 20.86
CA LEU A 93 -4.32 18.24 20.98
C LEU A 93 -5.05 18.35 22.33
N GLY A 94 -4.92 17.37 23.23
CA GLY A 94 -5.68 17.33 24.49
C GLY A 94 -7.17 17.01 24.31
N TRP A 95 -7.55 16.39 23.19
CA TRP A 95 -8.92 15.95 22.92
C TRP A 95 -9.21 14.60 23.58
N SER A 96 -10.48 14.38 23.98
CA SER A 96 -10.90 13.04 24.40
C SER A 96 -11.15 12.18 23.17
N THR A 97 -10.51 10.99 23.11
CA THR A 97 -10.54 10.12 21.94
C THR A 97 -11.26 8.82 22.23
N HIS A 98 -12.11 8.37 21.29
CA HIS A 98 -12.87 7.13 21.38
C HIS A 98 -12.69 6.34 20.08
N LEU A 99 -12.21 5.10 20.20
CA LEU A 99 -12.05 4.17 19.07
C LEU A 99 -13.22 3.20 19.02
N CYS A 100 -13.80 3.01 17.83
CA CYS A 100 -14.83 2.02 17.56
C CYS A 100 -14.42 1.13 16.38
N ASP A 101 -14.49 -0.19 16.56
CA ASP A 101 -14.18 -1.17 15.53
C ASP A 101 -15.37 -1.40 14.60
N GLY A 102 -15.23 -1.07 13.32
CA GLY A 102 -16.23 -1.25 12.28
C GLY A 102 -16.33 -2.68 11.74
N GLN A 103 -15.43 -3.59 12.15
CA GLN A 103 -15.49 -5.03 11.88
C GLN A 103 -15.57 -5.41 10.39
N LEU A 104 -15.03 -4.58 9.50
CA LEU A 104 -15.02 -4.75 8.04
C LEU A 104 -16.41 -4.96 7.41
N ASN A 105 -17.47 -4.47 8.04
CA ASN A 105 -18.82 -4.63 7.50
C ASN A 105 -19.72 -3.40 7.71
N PRO A 106 -20.68 -3.14 6.79
CA PRO A 106 -21.55 -1.97 6.84
C PRO A 106 -22.37 -1.81 8.11
N THR A 107 -22.76 -2.92 8.76
CA THR A 107 -23.52 -2.91 10.02
C THR A 107 -22.62 -2.39 11.16
N GLY A 108 -21.38 -2.86 11.26
CA GLY A 108 -20.39 -2.37 12.20
C GLY A 108 -20.11 -0.87 12.01
N PHE A 109 -19.93 -0.43 10.77
CA PHE A 109 -19.75 0.98 10.44
C PHE A 109 -20.93 1.83 10.93
N ALA A 110 -22.16 1.45 10.57
CA ALA A 110 -23.35 2.15 10.96
C ALA A 110 -23.54 2.22 12.51
N ASN A 111 -23.21 1.12 13.21
CA ASN A 111 -23.25 1.09 14.66
C ASN A 111 -22.24 2.06 15.30
N CYS A 112 -20.99 2.09 14.84
CA CYS A 112 -19.98 3.03 15.33
C CYS A 112 -20.39 4.50 15.12
N ILE A 113 -20.92 4.82 13.93
CA ILE A 113 -21.37 6.18 13.58
C ILE A 113 -22.52 6.61 14.50
N ARG A 114 -23.52 5.74 14.73
CA ARG A 114 -24.65 6.03 15.61
C ARG A 114 -24.23 6.14 17.08
N GLN A 115 -23.26 5.34 17.54
CA GLN A 115 -22.68 5.48 18.88
C GLN A 115 -22.02 6.85 19.05
N ALA A 116 -21.21 7.31 18.07
CA ALA A 116 -20.61 8.63 18.08
C ALA A 116 -21.68 9.73 18.15
N ALA A 117 -22.75 9.63 17.35
CA ALA A 117 -23.87 10.58 17.39
C ALA A 117 -24.58 10.58 18.75
N SER A 118 -24.88 9.41 19.31
CA SER A 118 -25.54 9.26 20.62
C SER A 118 -24.68 9.80 21.76
N ALA A 119 -23.36 9.64 21.68
CA ALA A 119 -22.40 10.20 22.63
C ALA A 119 -22.16 11.70 22.43
N LYS A 120 -22.84 12.34 21.47
CA LYS A 120 -22.66 13.75 21.11
C LYS A 120 -21.21 14.10 20.77
N ALA A 121 -20.56 13.19 20.02
CA ALA A 121 -19.23 13.44 19.49
C ALA A 121 -19.17 14.79 18.77
N LYS A 122 -18.09 15.53 18.98
CA LYS A 122 -17.87 16.77 18.22
C LYS A 122 -17.32 16.48 16.84
N VAL A 123 -16.43 15.48 16.74
CA VAL A 123 -15.79 15.03 15.49
C VAL A 123 -15.92 13.52 15.36
N LEU A 124 -16.15 13.05 14.13
CA LEU A 124 -16.02 11.66 13.72
C LEU A 124 -15.06 11.56 12.52
N ILE A 125 -14.06 10.69 12.62
CA ILE A 125 -13.14 10.38 11.53
C ILE A 125 -13.32 8.90 11.16
N PRO A 126 -13.99 8.59 10.02
CA PRO A 126 -14.11 7.23 9.49
C PRO A 126 -12.85 6.86 8.70
N ILE A 127 -12.15 5.80 9.12
CA ILE A 127 -10.92 5.33 8.49
C ILE A 127 -11.24 4.38 7.33
N GLY A 128 -10.80 4.73 6.12
CA GLY A 128 -10.84 3.88 4.94
C GLY A 128 -12.24 3.48 4.46
N ILE A 129 -13.27 4.22 4.88
CA ILE A 129 -14.68 3.92 4.60
C ILE A 129 -15.28 4.98 3.68
N ASP A 130 -15.89 4.53 2.58
CA ASP A 130 -16.70 5.42 1.75
C ASP A 130 -18.02 5.77 2.43
N CYS A 131 -18.45 7.02 2.28
CA CYS A 131 -19.71 7.51 2.83
C CYS A 131 -20.93 6.66 2.38
N SER A 132 -20.88 6.13 1.15
CA SER A 132 -21.92 5.26 0.60
C SER A 132 -22.10 3.95 1.39
N SER A 133 -21.06 3.45 2.04
CA SER A 133 -21.09 2.19 2.79
C SER A 133 -21.98 2.23 4.04
N ALA A 134 -22.23 3.45 4.60
CA ALA A 134 -23.07 3.66 5.78
C ALA A 134 -23.82 4.99 5.69
N LYS A 135 -24.25 5.39 4.48
CA LYS A 135 -24.80 6.72 4.17
C LYS A 135 -25.86 7.21 5.18
N GLN A 136 -26.83 6.35 5.49
CA GLN A 136 -27.93 6.74 6.40
C GLN A 136 -27.41 7.10 7.81
N ALA A 137 -26.47 6.32 8.36
CA ALA A 137 -25.87 6.61 9.65
C ALA A 137 -25.07 7.92 9.64
N PHE A 138 -24.35 8.22 8.55
CA PHE A 138 -23.65 9.52 8.40
C PHE A 138 -24.65 10.70 8.31
N VAL A 139 -25.77 10.54 7.63
CA VAL A 139 -26.86 11.57 7.63
C VAL A 139 -27.37 11.81 9.04
N GLU A 140 -27.63 10.75 9.80
CA GLU A 140 -28.10 10.83 11.20
C GLU A 140 -27.05 11.53 12.10
N ALA A 141 -25.77 11.18 11.96
CA ALA A 141 -24.68 11.80 12.72
C ALA A 141 -24.53 13.30 12.40
N LYS A 142 -24.58 13.67 11.10
CA LYS A 142 -24.57 15.08 10.68
C LYS A 142 -25.75 15.84 11.25
N ALA A 143 -26.96 15.28 11.21
CA ALA A 143 -28.16 15.89 11.79
C ALA A 143 -28.07 16.05 13.31
N ALA A 144 -27.33 15.17 14.00
CA ALA A 144 -27.03 15.27 15.43
C ALA A 144 -25.91 16.30 15.75
N GLY A 145 -25.35 16.98 14.75
CA GLY A 145 -24.32 18.01 14.92
C GLY A 145 -22.89 17.49 14.98
N VAL A 146 -22.64 16.22 14.57
CA VAL A 146 -21.28 15.68 14.47
C VAL A 146 -20.60 16.22 13.22
N THR A 147 -19.41 16.79 13.37
CA THR A 147 -18.53 17.16 12.26
C THR A 147 -17.82 15.90 11.78
N ILE A 148 -18.00 15.53 10.51
CA ILE A 148 -17.39 14.33 9.92
C ILE A 148 -16.25 14.76 9.00
N VAL A 149 -15.05 14.23 9.23
CA VAL A 149 -13.85 14.49 8.45
C VAL A 149 -13.32 13.19 7.87
N GLY A 150 -13.05 13.15 6.57
CA GLY A 150 -12.62 11.93 5.90
C GLY A 150 -11.28 11.40 6.38
N GLY A 151 -11.19 10.09 6.59
CA GLY A 151 -9.98 9.35 6.95
C GLY A 151 -9.50 8.41 5.83
N GLY A 152 -9.62 8.85 4.55
CA GLY A 152 -9.16 8.07 3.39
C GLY A 152 -10.25 7.40 2.56
N GLY A 153 -11.53 7.64 2.86
CA GLY A 153 -12.68 7.27 2.03
C GLY A 153 -13.29 8.46 1.32
N THR A 154 -14.29 8.22 0.49
CA THR A 154 -14.99 9.23 -0.31
C THR A 154 -16.25 9.75 0.36
N ASN A 155 -16.51 11.04 0.19
CA ASN A 155 -17.74 11.69 0.63
C ASN A 155 -18.95 11.28 -0.26
N CYS A 156 -20.13 11.62 0.18
CA CYS A 156 -21.35 11.48 -0.60
C CYS A 156 -22.32 12.62 -0.28
N ASN A 157 -23.29 12.84 -1.17
CA ASN A 157 -24.28 13.91 -0.98
C ASN A 157 -25.50 13.41 -0.19
N GLY A 158 -26.02 14.28 0.66
CA GLY A 158 -27.33 14.13 1.31
C GLY A 158 -28.50 14.29 0.30
N ALA A 159 -29.71 14.22 0.83
CA ALA A 159 -30.93 14.45 0.02
C ALA A 159 -31.04 15.89 -0.49
N ASP A 160 -30.39 16.84 0.16
CA ASP A 160 -30.29 18.25 -0.22
C ASP A 160 -29.21 18.53 -1.28
N GLY A 161 -28.56 17.50 -1.80
CA GLY A 161 -27.47 17.59 -2.79
C GLY A 161 -26.14 18.09 -2.22
N LYS A 162 -26.05 18.34 -0.90
CA LYS A 162 -24.81 18.82 -0.26
C LYS A 162 -23.97 17.67 0.30
N PRO A 163 -22.64 17.83 0.36
CA PRO A 163 -21.76 16.86 0.99
C PRO A 163 -22.18 16.55 2.43
N ILE A 164 -22.14 15.27 2.82
CA ILE A 164 -22.46 14.85 4.18
C ILE A 164 -21.29 15.14 5.10
N TRP A 165 -20.05 14.81 4.69
CA TRP A 165 -18.85 15.13 5.45
C TRP A 165 -18.47 16.61 5.27
N ALA A 166 -17.84 17.18 6.26
CA ALA A 166 -17.33 18.54 6.20
C ALA A 166 -16.21 18.68 5.20
N THR A 167 -15.33 17.67 5.13
CA THR A 167 -14.26 17.56 4.15
C THR A 167 -13.85 16.09 3.92
N GLU A 168 -13.26 15.80 2.78
CA GLU A 168 -12.36 14.68 2.57
C GLU A 168 -10.94 15.12 2.91
N ARG A 169 -10.05 14.19 3.29
CA ARG A 169 -8.66 14.53 3.50
C ARG A 169 -7.98 14.86 2.16
N ILE A 170 -7.21 15.94 2.15
CA ILE A 170 -6.43 16.38 0.99
C ILE A 170 -4.98 15.94 1.20
N GLN A 171 -4.52 14.94 0.45
CA GLN A 171 -3.15 14.41 0.60
C GLN A 171 -2.11 15.36 0.03
N LEU A 172 -2.23 15.69 -1.25
CA LEU A 172 -1.26 16.51 -1.99
C LEU A 172 -1.95 17.72 -2.61
N GLU A 173 -1.18 18.78 -2.79
CA GLU A 173 -1.65 20.02 -3.39
C GLU A 173 -2.21 19.77 -4.80
N ASN A 174 -3.35 20.40 -5.09
CA ASN A 174 -4.05 20.32 -6.38
C ASN A 174 -4.44 18.91 -6.81
N GLN A 175 -4.61 17.98 -5.87
CA GLN A 175 -5.07 16.62 -6.14
C GLN A 175 -6.37 16.29 -5.39
N THR A 176 -7.30 15.64 -6.10
CA THR A 176 -8.43 14.95 -5.47
C THR A 176 -8.00 13.59 -4.94
N LEU A 177 -8.81 12.98 -4.06
CA LEU A 177 -8.58 11.61 -3.61
C LEU A 177 -8.49 10.63 -4.79
N GLN A 178 -9.34 10.80 -5.82
CA GLN A 178 -9.26 9.98 -7.03
C GLN A 178 -7.89 10.08 -7.70
N GLN A 179 -7.40 11.29 -7.92
CA GLN A 179 -6.10 11.52 -8.57
C GLN A 179 -4.94 10.95 -7.73
N PHE A 180 -5.05 11.02 -6.41
CA PHE A 180 -4.08 10.40 -5.51
C PHE A 180 -4.11 8.86 -5.61
N MET A 181 -5.28 8.24 -5.66
CA MET A 181 -5.40 6.79 -5.86
C MET A 181 -4.89 6.36 -7.24
N GLU A 182 -5.18 7.11 -8.29
CA GLU A 182 -4.61 6.89 -9.63
C GLU A 182 -3.08 7.02 -9.64
N LEU A 183 -2.52 7.97 -8.88
CA LEU A 183 -1.07 8.11 -8.73
C LEU A 183 -0.46 6.83 -8.14
N THR A 184 -1.07 6.24 -7.10
CA THR A 184 -0.54 5.00 -6.52
C THR A 184 -0.53 3.84 -7.52
N GLY A 185 -1.54 3.74 -8.39
CA GLY A 185 -1.55 2.78 -9.49
C GLY A 185 -0.48 3.05 -10.56
N LYS A 186 -0.24 4.33 -10.88
CA LYS A 186 0.87 4.73 -11.80
C LYS A 186 2.22 4.30 -11.24
N LEU A 187 2.48 4.53 -9.96
CA LEU A 187 3.73 4.12 -9.32
C LEU A 187 3.93 2.59 -9.35
N GLN A 188 2.85 1.79 -9.20
CA GLN A 188 2.93 0.34 -9.39
C GLN A 188 3.32 -0.02 -10.83
N ALA A 189 2.78 0.69 -11.83
CA ALA A 189 3.13 0.46 -13.23
C ALA A 189 4.58 0.85 -13.52
N ASP A 190 5.01 2.03 -13.09
CA ASP A 190 6.39 2.51 -13.26
C ASP A 190 7.40 1.50 -12.73
N TYR A 191 7.15 0.99 -11.51
CA TYR A 191 8.00 -0.03 -10.91
C TYR A 191 8.07 -1.31 -11.75
N LEU A 192 6.92 -1.87 -12.16
CA LEU A 192 6.90 -3.10 -12.95
C LEU A 192 7.50 -2.91 -14.37
N ILE A 193 7.26 -1.76 -15.00
CA ILE A 193 7.87 -1.43 -16.31
C ILE A 193 9.39 -1.39 -16.16
N GLY A 194 9.89 -0.71 -15.13
CA GLY A 194 11.32 -0.61 -14.86
C GLY A 194 11.97 -1.95 -14.57
N LYS A 195 11.41 -2.73 -13.63
CA LYS A 195 11.93 -4.07 -13.24
C LYS A 195 11.89 -5.07 -14.39
N ALA A 196 10.87 -5.00 -15.24
CA ALA A 196 10.75 -5.88 -16.42
C ALA A 196 11.50 -5.36 -17.65
N ASN A 197 12.33 -4.32 -17.52
CA ASN A 197 13.08 -3.70 -18.61
C ASN A 197 12.21 -3.35 -19.83
N GLY A 198 11.02 -2.74 -19.58
CA GLY A 198 10.07 -2.34 -20.60
C GLY A 198 9.25 -3.48 -21.20
N LYS A 199 9.17 -4.65 -20.56
CA LYS A 199 8.45 -5.83 -21.05
C LYS A 199 7.53 -6.44 -19.99
N ALA A 200 6.85 -5.59 -19.22
CA ALA A 200 5.95 -6.02 -18.16
C ALA A 200 4.70 -6.73 -18.72
N LYS A 201 4.46 -7.96 -18.26
CA LYS A 201 3.24 -8.75 -18.50
C LYS A 201 2.55 -8.97 -17.17
N VAL A 202 1.46 -8.24 -16.93
CA VAL A 202 0.94 -8.07 -15.57
C VAL A 202 -0.39 -8.78 -15.35
N LEU A 203 -0.47 -9.56 -14.27
CA LEU A 203 -1.72 -9.98 -13.66
C LEU A 203 -2.21 -8.88 -12.73
N VAL A 204 -3.37 -8.30 -13.03
CA VAL A 204 -3.97 -7.20 -12.28
C VAL A 204 -5.00 -7.75 -11.31
N ILE A 205 -4.82 -7.49 -10.02
CA ILE A 205 -5.84 -7.77 -9.02
C ILE A 205 -6.65 -6.50 -8.78
N ASN A 206 -7.97 -6.59 -8.99
CA ASN A 206 -8.89 -5.48 -8.75
C ASN A 206 -9.53 -5.61 -7.36
N PHE A 207 -9.73 -4.48 -6.69
CA PHE A 207 -10.54 -4.40 -5.47
C PHE A 207 -11.92 -3.86 -5.80
N THR A 208 -12.98 -4.61 -5.41
CA THR A 208 -14.35 -4.32 -5.87
C THR A 208 -15.25 -3.68 -4.82
N ASP A 209 -14.87 -3.67 -3.54
CA ASP A 209 -15.74 -3.20 -2.46
C ASP A 209 -15.72 -1.68 -2.24
N GLN A 210 -14.66 -1.01 -2.68
CA GLN A 210 -14.47 0.41 -2.47
C GLN A 210 -14.36 1.15 -3.80
N VAL A 211 -14.87 2.38 -3.87
CA VAL A 211 -14.84 3.20 -5.09
C VAL A 211 -13.40 3.53 -5.53
N TRP A 212 -12.45 3.58 -4.61
CA TRP A 212 -11.05 3.86 -4.94
C TRP A 212 -10.30 2.67 -5.57
N GLY A 213 -10.79 1.44 -5.45
CA GLY A 213 -10.18 0.27 -6.09
C GLY A 213 -10.05 0.40 -7.61
N PRO A 214 -11.15 0.69 -8.35
CA PRO A 214 -11.10 0.99 -9.78
C PRO A 214 -10.18 2.14 -10.17
N TRP A 215 -10.01 3.17 -9.32
CA TRP A 215 -9.12 4.29 -9.60
C TRP A 215 -7.65 3.89 -9.61
N ILE A 216 -7.23 3.04 -8.68
CA ILE A 216 -5.88 2.47 -8.69
C ILE A 216 -5.63 1.72 -9.99
N THR A 217 -6.56 0.83 -10.36
CA THR A 217 -6.46 0.06 -11.61
C THR A 217 -6.46 0.96 -12.86
N ALA A 218 -7.23 2.05 -12.86
CA ALA A 218 -7.24 3.03 -13.95
C ALA A 218 -5.88 3.74 -14.08
N GLY A 219 -5.32 4.20 -12.96
CA GLY A 219 -3.99 4.81 -12.93
C GLY A 219 -2.91 3.86 -13.44
N PHE A 220 -2.93 2.61 -12.96
CA PHE A 220 -2.02 1.55 -13.43
C PHE A 220 -2.11 1.32 -14.94
N LYS A 221 -3.32 1.10 -15.47
CA LYS A 221 -3.54 0.85 -16.90
C LYS A 221 -3.12 2.04 -17.76
N THR A 222 -3.40 3.26 -17.30
CA THR A 222 -3.01 4.49 -18.01
C THR A 222 -1.48 4.60 -18.14
N GLU A 223 -0.74 4.27 -17.08
CA GLU A 223 0.72 4.32 -17.09
C GLU A 223 1.31 3.17 -17.89
N LEU A 224 0.81 1.93 -17.68
CA LEU A 224 1.26 0.75 -18.42
C LEU A 224 1.12 0.91 -19.94
N ALA A 225 0.07 1.61 -20.40
CA ALA A 225 -0.19 1.86 -21.83
C ALA A 225 0.88 2.73 -22.51
N LYS A 226 1.70 3.48 -21.75
CA LYS A 226 2.85 4.23 -22.28
C LYS A 226 4.02 3.31 -22.68
N CYS A 227 4.05 2.10 -22.15
CA CYS A 227 5.07 1.09 -22.45
C CYS A 227 4.60 0.20 -23.61
N LYS A 228 5.29 0.33 -24.77
CA LYS A 228 4.89 -0.34 -26.03
C LYS A 228 4.84 -1.87 -25.94
N ASP A 229 5.80 -2.47 -25.22
CA ASP A 229 5.96 -3.94 -25.13
C ASP A 229 5.40 -4.50 -23.80
N CYS A 230 4.62 -3.68 -23.08
CA CYS A 230 3.94 -4.09 -21.85
C CYS A 230 2.48 -4.48 -22.11
N SER A 231 1.92 -5.34 -21.27
CA SER A 231 0.51 -5.75 -21.39
C SER A 231 -0.06 -6.28 -20.08
N THR A 232 -1.38 -6.15 -19.93
CA THR A 232 -2.14 -6.94 -18.95
C THR A 232 -2.43 -8.30 -19.54
N VAL A 233 -2.01 -9.37 -18.86
CA VAL A 233 -2.19 -10.77 -19.31
C VAL A 233 -3.25 -11.52 -18.52
N GLY A 234 -3.84 -10.90 -17.53
CA GLY A 234 -4.96 -11.40 -16.74
C GLY A 234 -5.48 -10.37 -15.77
N THR A 235 -6.72 -10.54 -15.36
CA THR A 235 -7.37 -9.76 -14.29
C THR A 235 -8.08 -10.69 -13.34
N LEU A 236 -8.10 -10.33 -12.06
CA LEU A 236 -8.84 -11.03 -11.02
C LEU A 236 -9.54 -10.00 -10.13
N ASP A 237 -10.85 -10.12 -9.99
CA ASP A 237 -11.64 -9.33 -9.06
C ASP A 237 -11.65 -10.03 -7.70
N LEU A 238 -11.26 -9.32 -6.65
CA LEU A 238 -11.34 -9.76 -5.26
C LEU A 238 -12.07 -8.73 -4.41
N SER A 239 -12.73 -9.24 -3.38
CA SER A 239 -13.45 -8.49 -2.36
C SER A 239 -12.96 -8.88 -0.96
N ASN A 240 -13.27 -8.07 0.06
CA ASN A 240 -13.02 -8.45 1.45
C ASN A 240 -13.77 -9.72 1.83
N ASN A 241 -14.98 -9.93 1.25
CA ASN A 241 -15.76 -11.14 1.49
C ASN A 241 -15.05 -12.41 0.98
N ASP A 242 -14.23 -12.32 -0.08
CA ASP A 242 -13.44 -13.46 -0.55
C ASP A 242 -12.42 -13.93 0.50
N PHE A 243 -11.84 -13.00 1.27
CA PHE A 243 -10.93 -13.31 2.38
C PHE A 243 -11.70 -13.83 3.59
N ILE A 244 -12.81 -13.21 3.97
CA ILE A 244 -13.67 -13.67 5.07
C ILE A 244 -14.17 -15.09 4.81
N SER A 245 -14.53 -15.42 3.56
CA SER A 245 -15.00 -16.73 3.13
C SER A 245 -13.88 -17.73 2.81
N ASN A 246 -12.59 -17.35 3.00
CA ASN A 246 -11.42 -18.17 2.73
C ASN A 246 -11.29 -18.68 1.28
N VAL A 247 -11.85 -17.97 0.28
CA VAL A 247 -11.77 -18.35 -1.15
C VAL A 247 -10.78 -17.52 -1.95
N ALA A 248 -10.29 -16.40 -1.41
CA ALA A 248 -9.40 -15.46 -2.11
C ALA A 248 -8.12 -16.13 -2.61
N VAL A 249 -7.45 -16.92 -1.77
CA VAL A 249 -6.18 -17.59 -2.11
C VAL A 249 -6.39 -18.60 -3.24
N GLN A 250 -7.50 -19.35 -3.25
CA GLN A 250 -7.84 -20.30 -4.31
C GLN A 250 -8.11 -19.58 -5.64
N LYS A 251 -8.91 -18.48 -5.60
CA LYS A 251 -9.17 -17.66 -6.79
C LYS A 251 -7.85 -17.11 -7.37
N PHE A 252 -6.99 -16.57 -6.50
CA PHE A 252 -5.70 -16.02 -6.89
C PHE A 252 -4.80 -17.09 -7.50
N SER A 253 -4.64 -18.26 -6.88
CA SER A 253 -3.82 -19.36 -7.40
C SER A 253 -4.31 -19.80 -8.78
N SER A 254 -5.62 -19.86 -8.97
CA SER A 254 -6.23 -20.20 -10.26
C SER A 254 -5.95 -19.13 -11.34
N ALA A 255 -6.00 -17.84 -10.97
CA ALA A 255 -5.68 -16.73 -11.87
C ALA A 255 -4.19 -16.73 -12.22
N LEU A 256 -3.31 -16.99 -11.24
CA LEU A 256 -1.87 -17.07 -11.43
C LEU A 256 -1.47 -18.21 -12.40
N LEU A 257 -2.12 -19.36 -12.30
CA LEU A 257 -1.92 -20.47 -13.24
C LEU A 257 -2.36 -20.09 -14.66
N LYS A 258 -3.51 -19.44 -14.83
CA LYS A 258 -4.01 -18.98 -16.13
C LYS A 258 -3.11 -17.92 -16.74
N ALA A 259 -2.56 -17.01 -15.93
CA ALA A 259 -1.63 -15.97 -16.35
C ALA A 259 -0.18 -16.49 -16.38
N SER A 260 0.05 -17.59 -17.09
CA SER A 260 1.35 -18.29 -17.12
C SER A 260 2.51 -17.44 -17.65
N THR A 261 2.23 -16.43 -18.49
CA THR A 261 3.22 -15.51 -19.07
C THR A 261 3.44 -14.25 -18.22
N ALA A 262 2.70 -14.07 -17.11
CA ALA A 262 2.87 -12.91 -16.25
C ALA A 262 4.29 -12.89 -15.64
N ASN A 263 4.93 -11.73 -15.65
CA ASN A 263 6.17 -11.44 -14.92
C ASN A 263 5.99 -10.31 -13.90
N GLY A 264 4.76 -9.81 -13.75
CA GLY A 264 4.38 -8.82 -12.75
C GLY A 264 2.98 -9.09 -12.19
N ILE A 265 2.77 -8.74 -10.93
CA ILE A 265 1.45 -8.75 -10.27
C ILE A 265 1.29 -7.44 -9.51
N ILE A 266 0.14 -6.78 -9.68
CA ILE A 266 -0.25 -5.69 -8.77
C ILE A 266 -1.33 -6.17 -7.81
N VAL A 267 -1.19 -5.80 -6.54
CA VAL A 267 -2.16 -6.06 -5.48
C VAL A 267 -2.55 -4.73 -4.83
N PRO A 268 -3.84 -4.36 -4.80
CA PRO A 268 -4.26 -3.03 -4.33
C PRO A 268 -4.28 -2.89 -2.81
N VAL A 269 -4.14 -3.98 -2.07
CA VAL A 269 -4.23 -4.02 -0.59
C VAL A 269 -3.16 -4.94 -0.03
N ASP A 270 -2.22 -4.39 0.71
CA ASP A 270 -1.11 -5.11 1.35
C ASP A 270 -1.58 -6.25 2.26
N GLY A 271 -2.64 -6.02 3.04
CA GLY A 271 -3.22 -7.04 3.91
C GLY A 271 -3.67 -8.33 3.18
N TRP A 272 -3.88 -8.28 1.87
CA TRP A 272 -4.19 -9.48 1.09
C TRP A 272 -2.94 -10.33 0.83
N LEU A 273 -1.78 -9.71 0.69
CA LEU A 273 -0.50 -10.41 0.55
C LEU A 273 -0.15 -11.14 1.84
N THR A 274 -0.21 -10.46 2.99
CA THR A 274 -0.03 -11.08 4.31
C THR A 274 -1.15 -12.07 4.64
N GLY A 275 -2.35 -11.87 4.08
CA GLY A 275 -3.52 -12.78 4.18
C GLY A 275 -3.44 -14.03 3.31
N GLY A 276 -2.28 -14.32 2.68
CA GLY A 276 -2.00 -15.59 2.00
C GLY A 276 -1.65 -15.49 0.53
N LEU A 277 -1.84 -14.35 -0.15
CA LEU A 277 -1.49 -14.24 -1.58
C LEU A 277 0.03 -14.33 -1.80
N ALA A 278 0.85 -13.73 -0.92
CA ALA A 278 2.31 -13.84 -0.99
C ALA A 278 2.77 -15.30 -0.85
N GLN A 279 2.19 -16.04 0.11
CA GLN A 279 2.48 -17.46 0.26
C GLN A 279 2.06 -18.27 -0.97
N ALA A 280 0.95 -17.93 -1.63
CA ALA A 280 0.53 -18.59 -2.87
C ALA A 280 1.51 -18.34 -4.03
N VAL A 281 2.12 -17.15 -4.11
CA VAL A 281 3.21 -16.85 -5.07
C VAL A 281 4.41 -17.76 -4.80
N VAL A 282 4.84 -17.87 -3.54
CA VAL A 282 5.95 -18.76 -3.13
C VAL A 282 5.65 -20.22 -3.53
N GLN A 283 4.47 -20.72 -3.17
CA GLN A 283 4.04 -22.10 -3.45
C GLN A 283 3.91 -22.40 -4.95
N SER A 284 3.66 -21.40 -5.77
CA SER A 284 3.62 -21.56 -7.23
C SER A 284 4.97 -21.84 -7.86
N GLY A 285 6.08 -21.69 -7.12
CA GLY A 285 7.45 -21.80 -7.61
C GLY A 285 7.89 -20.65 -8.53
N ARG A 286 7.12 -19.55 -8.60
CA ARG A 286 7.36 -18.45 -9.54
C ARG A 286 7.98 -17.21 -8.90
N SER A 287 8.31 -17.22 -7.61
CA SER A 287 8.85 -16.05 -6.90
C SER A 287 10.07 -15.42 -7.55
N ASN A 288 10.93 -16.22 -8.23
CA ASN A 288 12.11 -15.72 -8.92
C ASN A 288 11.84 -15.21 -10.35
N SER A 289 10.62 -15.35 -10.85
CA SER A 289 10.26 -15.02 -12.24
C SER A 289 9.10 -14.03 -12.35
N ILE A 290 8.53 -13.64 -11.24
CA ILE A 290 7.40 -12.72 -11.17
C ILE A 290 7.65 -11.67 -10.09
N THR A 291 7.47 -10.42 -10.43
CA THR A 291 7.60 -9.29 -9.48
C THR A 291 6.24 -8.94 -8.92
N VAL A 292 6.09 -8.96 -7.60
CA VAL A 292 4.83 -8.64 -6.91
C VAL A 292 4.94 -7.30 -6.22
N ILE A 293 4.01 -6.39 -6.52
CA ILE A 293 3.95 -5.10 -5.87
C ILE A 293 2.59 -4.87 -5.22
N GLY A 294 2.63 -4.61 -3.90
CA GLY A 294 1.49 -4.26 -3.06
C GLY A 294 1.21 -2.76 -3.00
N ARG A 295 0.43 -2.35 -1.98
CA ARG A 295 0.10 -0.95 -1.69
C ARG A 295 -0.30 -0.81 -0.23
N PHE A 296 0.36 0.03 0.47
CA PHE A 296 0.21 0.69 1.80
C PHE A 296 1.56 0.83 2.51
N GLY A 297 2.46 -0.16 2.44
CA GLY A 297 3.73 -0.15 3.17
C GLY A 297 3.58 -0.57 4.62
N ASP A 298 2.64 -1.48 4.90
CA ASP A 298 2.40 -2.04 6.22
C ASP A 298 3.63 -2.82 6.71
N LYS A 299 3.91 -2.80 8.01
CA LYS A 299 5.09 -3.47 8.60
C LYS A 299 5.21 -4.95 8.23
N GLY A 300 4.09 -5.68 8.19
CA GLY A 300 4.08 -7.09 7.79
C GLY A 300 4.53 -7.30 6.33
N ASN A 301 4.14 -6.40 5.45
CA ASN A 301 4.52 -6.41 4.03
C ASN A 301 5.98 -5.97 3.85
N ASN A 302 6.42 -4.94 4.58
CA ASN A 302 7.82 -4.54 4.61
C ASN A 302 8.74 -5.70 5.04
N ASP A 303 8.27 -6.57 5.96
CA ASP A 303 9.01 -7.76 6.36
C ASP A 303 8.94 -8.89 5.29
N LEU A 304 7.83 -9.05 4.55
CA LEU A 304 7.78 -9.95 3.38
C LEU A 304 8.80 -9.53 2.32
N ILE A 305 8.87 -8.23 1.98
CA ILE A 305 9.82 -7.66 1.02
C ILE A 305 11.26 -7.90 1.50
N ARG A 306 11.57 -7.59 2.76
CA ARG A 306 12.88 -7.77 3.39
C ARG A 306 13.39 -9.19 3.27
N ASN A 307 12.49 -10.16 3.48
CA ASN A 307 12.79 -11.58 3.56
C ASN A 307 12.56 -12.32 2.22
N ASN A 308 12.19 -11.64 1.13
CA ASN A 308 11.86 -12.21 -0.19
C ASN A 308 10.76 -13.29 -0.07
N GLN A 309 9.68 -12.99 0.63
CA GLN A 309 8.59 -13.93 0.93
C GLN A 309 7.35 -13.71 0.06
N GLY A 310 7.52 -13.54 -1.26
CA GLY A 310 6.44 -13.48 -2.23
C GLY A 310 5.84 -12.10 -2.45
N GLU A 311 6.45 -11.08 -1.91
CA GLU A 311 6.26 -9.68 -2.21
C GLU A 311 7.62 -9.03 -2.44
N ASP A 312 7.78 -8.27 -3.53
CA ASP A 312 9.05 -7.64 -3.92
C ASP A 312 9.06 -6.15 -3.63
N ALA A 313 7.89 -5.52 -3.64
CA ALA A 313 7.73 -4.09 -3.42
C ALA A 313 6.30 -3.74 -2.97
N THR A 314 6.15 -2.55 -2.44
CA THR A 314 4.84 -1.94 -2.18
C THR A 314 4.89 -0.44 -2.49
N VAL A 315 3.75 0.15 -2.88
CA VAL A 315 3.60 1.61 -2.87
C VAL A 315 3.32 2.04 -1.44
N GLY A 316 4.37 2.48 -0.76
CA GLY A 316 4.29 2.96 0.61
C GLY A 316 3.47 4.24 0.71
N TYR A 317 2.59 4.27 1.70
CA TYR A 317 1.72 5.37 2.04
C TYR A 317 1.79 5.59 3.57
N PRO A 318 2.18 6.80 4.04
CA PRO A 318 2.40 7.02 5.47
C PRO A 318 1.07 7.17 6.21
N ALA A 319 0.42 6.04 6.52
CA ALA A 319 -0.93 5.97 7.05
C ALA A 319 -1.09 6.74 8.38
N ALA A 320 -0.08 6.68 9.25
CA ALA A 320 -0.07 7.43 10.50
C ALA A 320 0.04 8.95 10.27
N TRP A 321 0.86 9.40 9.32
CA TRP A 321 0.91 10.81 8.95
C TRP A 321 -0.44 11.28 8.41
N GLY A 322 -1.05 10.54 7.47
CA GLY A 322 -2.37 10.88 6.96
C GLY A 322 -3.46 10.91 8.04
N ALA A 323 -3.33 10.10 9.09
CA ALA A 323 -4.22 10.15 10.25
C ALA A 323 -4.07 11.45 11.06
N TRP A 324 -2.82 11.90 11.29
CA TRP A 324 -2.54 13.20 11.88
C TRP A 324 -3.09 14.34 11.03
N GLY A 325 -2.97 14.24 9.70
CA GLY A 325 -3.57 15.18 8.75
C GLY A 325 -5.10 15.25 8.89
N SER A 326 -5.79 14.12 9.02
CA SER A 326 -7.24 14.15 9.24
C SER A 326 -7.64 14.85 10.54
N VAL A 327 -6.79 14.81 11.57
CA VAL A 327 -7.02 15.55 12.83
C VAL A 327 -6.71 17.04 12.65
N ASP A 328 -5.66 17.40 11.86
CA ASP A 328 -5.40 18.79 11.51
C ASP A 328 -6.58 19.42 10.74
N GLU A 329 -7.10 18.70 9.73
CA GLU A 329 -8.29 19.15 8.99
C GLU A 329 -9.50 19.30 9.91
N ALA A 330 -9.69 18.39 10.88
CA ALA A 330 -10.75 18.53 11.86
C ALA A 330 -10.58 19.78 12.75
N ALA A 331 -9.35 20.07 13.18
CA ALA A 331 -9.02 21.26 13.95
C ALA A 331 -9.30 22.54 13.13
N ARG A 332 -8.88 22.56 11.86
CA ARG A 332 -9.15 23.68 10.93
C ARG A 332 -10.63 23.91 10.71
N VAL A 333 -11.37 22.88 10.37
CA VAL A 333 -12.83 22.96 10.14
C VAL A 333 -13.54 23.48 11.39
N LEU A 334 -13.19 22.97 12.57
CA LEU A 334 -13.80 23.44 13.84
C LEU A 334 -13.41 24.87 14.19
N ALA A 335 -12.23 25.35 13.79
CA ALA A 335 -11.78 26.74 13.95
C ALA A 335 -12.33 27.69 12.86
N GLY A 336 -13.09 27.17 11.88
CA GLY A 336 -13.66 27.95 10.77
C GLY A 336 -12.70 28.23 9.63
N HIS A 337 -11.57 27.50 9.55
CA HIS A 337 -10.61 27.56 8.46
C HIS A 337 -10.98 26.56 7.35
N GLN A 338 -10.41 26.76 6.16
CA GLN A 338 -10.50 25.79 5.08
C GLN A 338 -9.51 24.65 5.31
N PRO A 339 -9.83 23.41 4.87
CA PRO A 339 -8.87 22.32 4.78
C PRO A 339 -7.69 22.67 3.89
N VAL A 340 -6.53 22.07 4.16
CA VAL A 340 -5.29 22.28 3.42
C VAL A 340 -4.65 20.95 3.04
N PRO A 341 -3.76 20.90 2.02
CA PRO A 341 -3.01 19.68 1.73
C PRO A 341 -2.12 19.27 2.92
N GLU A 342 -2.19 17.98 3.28
CA GLU A 342 -1.48 17.43 4.43
C GLU A 342 -0.07 16.92 4.09
N GLY A 343 0.24 16.79 2.80
CA GLY A 343 1.56 16.42 2.30
C GLY A 343 1.86 14.92 2.32
N ASP A 344 0.98 14.12 2.87
CA ASP A 344 1.12 12.67 2.98
C ASP A 344 1.01 11.97 1.62
N GLY A 345 2.14 11.84 0.94
CA GLY A 345 2.22 11.28 -0.40
C GLY A 345 2.46 9.78 -0.45
N ALA A 346 3.02 9.31 -1.56
CA ALA A 346 3.34 7.90 -1.76
C ALA A 346 4.64 7.73 -2.55
N ALA A 347 5.38 6.66 -2.26
CA ALA A 347 6.59 6.25 -2.98
C ALA A 347 6.71 4.73 -2.98
N VAL A 348 7.40 4.16 -3.98
CA VAL A 348 7.66 2.72 -3.98
C VAL A 348 8.75 2.38 -2.97
N ILE A 349 8.48 1.34 -2.21
CA ILE A 349 9.39 0.68 -1.28
C ILE A 349 9.77 -0.65 -1.89
N ASP A 350 11.06 -0.93 -2.00
CA ASP A 350 11.57 -2.29 -2.23
C ASP A 350 12.74 -2.56 -1.27
N LYS A 351 13.39 -3.69 -1.41
CA LYS A 351 14.46 -4.12 -0.51
C LYS A 351 15.60 -3.10 -0.36
N ASP A 352 15.87 -2.34 -1.42
CA ASP A 352 17.02 -1.43 -1.53
C ASP A 352 16.63 0.05 -1.41
N HIS A 353 15.32 0.37 -1.50
CA HIS A 353 14.82 1.75 -1.53
C HIS A 353 13.64 1.94 -0.57
N ASN A 354 13.68 3.01 0.19
CA ASN A 354 12.60 3.48 1.08
C ASN A 354 12.14 2.48 2.16
N LEU A 355 12.82 1.32 2.33
CA LEU A 355 12.40 0.25 3.24
C LEU A 355 12.60 0.69 4.71
N PRO A 356 11.53 0.75 5.52
CA PRO A 356 11.65 1.09 6.94
C PRO A 356 12.48 0.06 7.71
N ALA A 357 12.84 0.37 8.95
CA ALA A 357 13.43 -0.61 9.85
C ALA A 357 12.48 -1.81 10.05
N ALA A 358 13.03 -2.98 10.42
CA ALA A 358 12.23 -4.19 10.63
C ALA A 358 11.12 -3.95 11.68
N GLY A 359 9.92 -4.42 11.37
CA GLY A 359 8.73 -4.28 12.22
C GLY A 359 8.12 -2.86 12.27
N GLN A 360 8.54 -1.95 11.37
CA GLN A 360 7.99 -0.61 11.27
C GLN A 360 7.10 -0.45 10.04
N ASP A 361 6.05 0.36 10.18
CA ASP A 361 5.25 0.85 9.06
C ASP A 361 6.03 1.95 8.29
N TYR A 362 5.62 2.25 7.06
CA TYR A 362 6.19 3.37 6.30
C TYR A 362 5.64 4.70 6.81
N GLU A 363 6.52 5.61 7.23
CA GLU A 363 6.15 6.92 7.80
C GLU A 363 6.52 8.13 6.92
N GLY A 364 6.96 7.93 5.67
CA GLY A 364 7.22 9.01 4.71
C GLY A 364 8.53 9.77 4.93
N GLY A 365 9.36 9.40 5.92
CA GLY A 365 10.71 9.95 6.11
C GLY A 365 10.80 11.37 6.68
N LEU A 366 9.68 11.94 7.17
CA LEU A 366 9.63 13.27 7.81
C LEU A 366 9.11 13.15 9.25
N ASP A 367 9.57 14.03 10.12
CA ASP A 367 9.00 14.20 11.47
C ASP A 367 7.70 15.04 11.37
N TYR A 368 6.66 14.42 10.81
CA TYR A 368 5.36 15.06 10.65
C TYR A 368 4.70 15.37 12.01
N LYS A 369 4.96 14.56 13.04
CA LYS A 369 4.38 14.77 14.38
C LYS A 369 4.84 16.09 14.98
N ALA A 370 6.14 16.34 14.97
CA ALA A 370 6.69 17.61 15.43
C ALA A 370 6.19 18.80 14.58
N ALA A 371 6.02 18.60 13.26
CA ALA A 371 5.48 19.64 12.40
C ALA A 371 4.04 20.01 12.77
N TYR A 372 3.15 19.02 12.95
CA TYR A 372 1.77 19.27 13.39
C TYR A 372 1.69 19.89 14.79
N GLN A 373 2.45 19.37 15.77
CA GLN A 373 2.48 19.96 17.12
C GLN A 373 2.88 21.42 17.09
N LYS A 374 3.89 21.78 16.28
CA LYS A 374 4.29 23.17 16.06
C LYS A 374 3.15 24.00 15.45
N THR A 375 2.46 23.46 14.45
CA THR A 375 1.33 24.11 13.77
C THR A 375 0.16 24.33 14.73
N TRP A 376 -0.08 23.41 15.66
CA TRP A 376 -1.13 23.49 16.68
C TRP A 376 -0.73 24.30 17.92
N GLY A 377 0.56 24.61 18.07
CA GLY A 377 1.08 25.34 19.25
C GLY A 377 1.07 24.50 20.54
N VAL A 378 1.33 23.20 20.46
CA VAL A 378 1.33 22.23 21.58
C VAL A 378 2.65 21.51 21.70
#